data_d6791ad18992c8e2bca12bf70a161b92
#
_entry.id   d6791ad18992c8e2bca12bf70a161b92
#
_cell.length_a   1.000
_cell.length_b   1.000
_cell.length_c   1.000
_cell.angle_alpha   90.00
_cell.angle_beta   90.00
_cell.angle_gamma   90.00
#
_symmetry.space_group_name_H-M   'P 1'
#
loop_
_entity.id
_entity.type
_entity.pdbx_description
1 polymer ?
#
loop_
_entity_poly.entity_id
_entity_poly.type
_entity_poly.pdbx_seq_one_letter_code
_entity_poly.pdbx_strand_id
1 'polypeptide(L)'
;NNSENKMPQNLEAEQSLLGSILFDNKILEDLPTNFNSQYFFDPLHANIYDACISLTDVSRLADPLTLKNYLNDNNLNKDIDIEKYLLDLREGVLSLSKAKFYAEEIKNCYIRRSLIRIADDLIDKSINPKIEVTPDQEISETEEKLYNLAEKDKINSGPIDFKSVLTSATNQINEAFTRKGKLSGVDTGFSGLNRQLGGLNKSDLIVLAGRPAMGKTALATNIGFNAARSNTSGNDSILIFSLEMSAEQLAQRILAEQTTIDSHKLRNGDINEKEFAKLVATQNDIYNLPFFIDDTPAISVGQIASRARRLKRTSGLGLIIIDYIQLIQGSKASEAQGRVQEVSNITRGLKSIAKELNVPILALSQLSRAVEQREDKRPILADLRESGSIEQDADVVMFVYREEYYLDKSEPSQRENENQESFNERFTKWQDRRNSAEGKAEIIISKQRHGPTGIIQVQFEAKYTRFMDLAQDNRLPDQIY
;
A
#
# COMPACT_ATOMS: atom_id res chain seq x y z
N ASN A 1 47.73 1.22 6.79
CA ASN A 1 47.16 1.31 8.12
C ASN A 1 46.10 0.21 8.28
N ASN A 2 46.58 -1.01 8.64
CA ASN A 2 45.71 -2.10 9.09
C ASN A 2 45.30 -1.79 10.54
N SER A 3 44.28 -0.97 10.74
CA SER A 3 43.51 -1.05 11.96
C SER A 3 42.59 -2.28 11.75
N GLU A 4 42.87 -3.35 12.50
CA GLU A 4 41.91 -4.46 12.67
C GLU A 4 40.56 -3.83 13.04
N ASN A 5 39.61 -3.83 12.09
CA ASN A 5 38.24 -3.35 12.31
C ASN A 5 37.56 -4.31 13.30
N LYS A 6 37.77 -4.06 14.62
CA LYS A 6 36.98 -4.77 15.63
C LYS A 6 35.52 -4.45 15.41
N MET A 7 34.70 -5.49 15.21
CA MET A 7 33.25 -5.34 15.13
C MET A 7 32.72 -4.62 16.37
N PRO A 8 31.81 -3.67 16.25
CA PRO A 8 31.20 -2.97 17.38
C PRO A 8 30.57 -3.95 18.37
N GLN A 9 31.06 -3.94 19.61
CA GLN A 9 30.64 -4.83 20.69
C GLN A 9 30.74 -4.11 22.05
N ASN A 10 29.93 -4.50 23.01
CA ASN A 10 29.99 -4.05 24.38
C ASN A 10 29.68 -5.22 25.32
N LEU A 11 30.69 -6.08 25.53
CA LEU A 11 30.54 -7.29 26.33
C LEU A 11 30.19 -6.96 27.79
N GLU A 12 30.66 -5.85 28.34
CA GLU A 12 30.35 -5.41 29.71
C GLU A 12 28.86 -5.08 29.83
N ALA A 13 28.25 -4.46 28.82
CA ALA A 13 26.82 -4.19 28.79
C ALA A 13 26.00 -5.51 28.67
N GLU A 14 26.49 -6.47 27.87
CA GLU A 14 25.84 -7.78 27.73
C GLU A 14 25.87 -8.55 29.07
N GLN A 15 27.00 -8.61 29.71
CA GLN A 15 27.16 -9.25 31.01
C GLN A 15 26.33 -8.58 32.11
N SER A 16 26.30 -7.24 32.12
CA SER A 16 25.50 -6.47 33.09
C SER A 16 23.99 -6.66 32.88
N LEU A 17 23.54 -6.76 31.64
CA LEU A 17 22.14 -7.03 31.33
C LEU A 17 21.75 -8.44 31.76
N LEU A 18 22.53 -9.45 31.38
CA LEU A 18 22.27 -10.84 31.76
C LEU A 18 22.33 -11.04 33.27
N GLY A 19 23.31 -10.46 33.94
CA GLY A 19 23.38 -10.47 35.39
C GLY A 19 22.15 -9.87 36.05
N SER A 20 21.66 -8.75 35.52
CA SER A 20 20.45 -8.10 36.00
C SER A 20 19.22 -9.00 35.83
N ILE A 21 19.08 -9.70 34.70
CA ILE A 21 18.00 -10.66 34.44
C ILE A 21 18.09 -11.86 35.41
N LEU A 22 19.29 -12.39 35.65
CA LEU A 22 19.53 -13.50 36.60
C LEU A 22 19.27 -13.11 38.05
N PHE A 23 19.38 -11.83 38.36
CA PHE A 23 19.08 -11.31 39.71
C PHE A 23 17.58 -11.12 39.92
N ASP A 24 16.88 -10.54 38.91
CA ASP A 24 15.43 -10.33 38.92
C ASP A 24 14.87 -10.55 37.51
N ASN A 25 14.15 -11.66 37.32
CA ASN A 25 13.58 -12.02 36.01
C ASN A 25 12.50 -11.02 35.53
N LYS A 26 11.94 -10.18 36.42
CA LYS A 26 10.96 -9.15 36.00
C LYS A 26 11.56 -8.12 35.05
N ILE A 27 12.91 -7.98 35.04
CA ILE A 27 13.60 -7.11 34.10
C ILE A 27 13.29 -7.49 32.65
N LEU A 28 13.02 -8.77 32.35
CA LEU A 28 12.61 -9.20 31.01
C LEU A 28 11.33 -8.51 30.52
N GLU A 29 10.38 -8.24 31.41
CA GLU A 29 9.14 -7.53 31.12
C GLU A 29 9.37 -6.02 30.87
N ASP A 30 10.44 -5.48 31.45
CA ASP A 30 10.84 -4.07 31.33
C ASP A 30 11.68 -3.76 30.10
N LEU A 31 12.20 -4.78 29.40
CA LEU A 31 12.99 -4.60 28.18
C LEU A 31 12.10 -4.13 27.02
N PRO A 32 12.70 -3.46 25.99
CA PRO A 32 11.98 -3.16 24.74
C PRO A 32 11.38 -4.44 24.14
N THR A 33 10.12 -4.38 23.73
CA THR A 33 9.32 -5.53 23.25
C THR A 33 9.96 -6.31 22.09
N ASN A 34 10.87 -5.69 21.36
CA ASN A 34 11.59 -6.25 20.22
C ASN A 34 13.03 -6.68 20.56
N PHE A 35 13.44 -6.63 21.85
CA PHE A 35 14.77 -7.06 22.25
C PHE A 35 14.87 -8.59 22.12
N ASN A 36 15.91 -9.07 21.44
CA ASN A 36 16.08 -10.51 21.16
C ASN A 36 17.55 -10.92 21.21
N SER A 37 17.80 -12.24 21.23
CA SER A 37 19.14 -12.83 21.34
C SER A 37 20.08 -12.44 20.19
N GLN A 38 19.58 -12.12 19.01
CA GLN A 38 20.40 -11.71 17.86
C GLN A 38 21.18 -10.41 18.09
N TYR A 39 20.77 -9.63 19.10
CA TYR A 39 21.45 -8.36 19.43
C TYR A 39 22.77 -8.57 20.16
N PHE A 40 22.93 -9.69 20.83
CA PHE A 40 24.18 -10.03 21.50
C PHE A 40 25.30 -10.28 20.50
N PHE A 41 26.53 -9.92 20.90
CA PHE A 41 27.73 -10.22 20.13
C PHE A 41 28.27 -11.61 20.47
N ASP A 42 28.29 -11.94 21.75
CA ASP A 42 28.75 -13.25 22.24
C ASP A 42 27.64 -14.29 22.07
N PRO A 43 27.89 -15.40 21.33
CA PRO A 43 26.93 -16.47 21.17
C PRO A 43 26.49 -17.12 22.50
N LEU A 44 27.37 -17.15 23.51
CA LEU A 44 27.03 -17.67 24.82
C LEU A 44 26.00 -16.76 25.51
N HIS A 45 26.17 -15.46 25.43
CA HIS A 45 25.23 -14.48 25.98
C HIS A 45 23.86 -14.59 25.29
N ALA A 46 23.85 -14.74 23.96
CA ALA A 46 22.62 -14.97 23.19
C ALA A 46 21.86 -16.21 23.69
N ASN A 47 22.57 -17.32 23.89
CA ASN A 47 21.99 -18.58 24.37
C ASN A 47 21.50 -18.47 25.82
N ILE A 48 22.22 -17.77 26.69
CA ILE A 48 21.78 -17.52 28.09
C ILE A 48 20.48 -16.73 28.08
N TYR A 49 20.39 -15.68 27.23
CA TYR A 49 19.18 -14.86 27.09
C TYR A 49 17.98 -15.67 26.61
N ASP A 50 18.14 -16.49 25.53
CA ASP A 50 17.08 -17.36 25.02
C ASP A 50 16.64 -18.40 26.05
N ALA A 51 17.55 -18.92 26.83
CA ALA A 51 17.26 -19.84 27.94
C ALA A 51 16.45 -19.15 29.06
N CYS A 52 16.78 -17.89 29.40
CA CYS A 52 16.02 -17.09 30.36
C CYS A 52 14.59 -16.86 29.90
N ILE A 53 14.40 -16.49 28.62
CA ILE A 53 13.07 -16.34 28.01
C ILE A 53 12.29 -17.66 28.09
N SER A 54 12.89 -18.75 27.61
CA SER A 54 12.24 -20.07 27.56
C SER A 54 11.80 -20.56 28.94
N LEU A 55 12.55 -20.30 29.97
CA LEU A 55 12.18 -20.67 31.36
C LEU A 55 11.07 -19.77 31.92
N THR A 56 11.13 -18.47 31.67
CA THR A 56 10.12 -17.54 32.16
C THR A 56 8.77 -17.72 31.43
N ASP A 57 8.76 -18.06 30.15
CA ASP A 57 7.54 -18.38 29.39
C ASP A 57 6.76 -19.55 29.96
N VAL A 58 7.45 -20.52 30.56
CA VAL A 58 6.81 -21.64 31.28
C VAL A 58 6.66 -21.38 32.78
N SER A 59 6.76 -20.12 33.21
CA SER A 59 6.64 -19.67 34.61
C SER A 59 7.65 -20.34 35.56
N ARG A 60 8.84 -20.65 35.05
CA ARG A 60 9.98 -21.12 35.86
C ARG A 60 10.97 -20.01 36.11
N LEU A 61 11.60 -20.03 37.27
CA LEU A 61 12.63 -19.07 37.61
C LEU A 61 13.90 -19.34 36.80
N ALA A 62 14.40 -18.32 36.10
CA ALA A 62 15.69 -18.37 35.40
C ALA A 62 16.77 -17.93 36.39
N ASP A 63 17.41 -18.86 37.06
CA ASP A 63 18.54 -18.67 37.95
C ASP A 63 19.75 -19.51 37.50
N PRO A 64 20.97 -19.27 38.07
CA PRO A 64 22.15 -20.02 37.68
C PRO A 64 22.02 -21.55 37.76
N LEU A 65 21.22 -22.07 38.70
CA LEU A 65 21.04 -23.50 38.90
C LEU A 65 20.13 -24.11 37.82
N THR A 66 19.02 -23.48 37.52
CA THR A 66 18.07 -23.93 36.49
C THR A 66 18.66 -23.80 35.09
N LEU A 67 19.38 -22.71 34.80
CA LEU A 67 20.03 -22.47 33.51
C LEU A 67 21.18 -23.44 33.25
N LYS A 68 21.96 -23.81 34.25
CA LYS A 68 23.03 -24.82 34.12
C LYS A 68 22.48 -26.11 33.49
N ASN A 69 21.36 -26.61 33.99
CA ASN A 69 20.76 -27.85 33.52
C ASN A 69 20.26 -27.68 32.06
N TYR A 70 19.68 -26.53 31.75
CA TYR A 70 19.15 -26.23 30.40
C TYR A 70 20.26 -26.05 29.36
N LEU A 71 21.38 -25.42 29.72
CA LEU A 71 22.51 -25.16 28.81
C LEU A 71 23.43 -26.36 28.62
N ASN A 72 23.57 -27.23 29.64
CA ASN A 72 24.39 -28.46 29.52
C ASN A 72 23.82 -29.49 28.54
N ASP A 73 22.48 -29.54 28.37
CA ASP A 73 21.83 -30.42 27.40
C ASP A 73 22.12 -30.03 25.95
N ASN A 74 22.56 -28.81 25.70
CA ASN A 74 22.78 -28.25 24.34
C ASN A 74 24.25 -28.32 23.86
N ASN A 75 25.16 -29.00 24.54
CA ASN A 75 26.59 -29.18 24.14
C ASN A 75 27.37 -27.89 23.76
N LEU A 76 26.98 -26.75 24.30
CA LEU A 76 27.57 -25.46 24.00
C LEU A 76 28.70 -25.16 25.00
N ASN A 77 29.95 -25.28 24.55
CA ASN A 77 31.21 -24.93 25.22
C ASN A 77 31.70 -25.89 26.30
N LYS A 78 32.55 -26.87 25.89
CA LYS A 78 33.24 -27.79 26.80
C LYS A 78 34.33 -27.20 27.67
N ASP A 79 34.72 -25.92 27.41
CA ASP A 79 35.90 -25.29 28.02
C ASP A 79 35.55 -24.23 29.10
N ILE A 80 34.27 -23.92 29.32
CA ILE A 80 33.84 -22.91 30.30
C ILE A 80 33.01 -23.56 31.41
N ASP A 81 33.37 -23.30 32.66
CA ASP A 81 32.51 -23.63 33.80
C ASP A 81 31.31 -22.68 33.83
N ILE A 82 30.22 -23.14 33.15
CA ILE A 82 28.96 -22.39 32.96
C ILE A 82 28.35 -21.98 34.31
N GLU A 83 28.44 -22.86 35.32
CA GLU A 83 27.87 -22.57 36.64
C GLU A 83 28.59 -21.38 37.30
N LYS A 84 29.92 -21.42 37.29
CA LYS A 84 30.72 -20.34 37.85
C LYS A 84 30.46 -19.03 37.08
N TYR A 85 30.40 -19.11 35.75
CA TYR A 85 30.15 -17.95 34.90
C TYR A 85 28.80 -17.27 35.19
N LEU A 86 27.73 -18.07 35.32
CA LEU A 86 26.41 -17.56 35.65
C LEU A 86 26.33 -16.94 37.06
N LEU A 87 27.08 -17.49 38.02
CA LEU A 87 27.21 -16.91 39.34
C LEU A 87 27.97 -15.58 39.30
N ASP A 88 29.08 -15.52 38.56
CA ASP A 88 29.88 -14.31 38.39
C ASP A 88 29.04 -13.19 37.72
N LEU A 89 28.21 -13.52 36.70
CA LEU A 89 27.29 -12.59 36.06
C LEU A 89 26.27 -12.01 37.06
N ARG A 90 25.71 -12.85 37.91
CA ARG A 90 24.70 -12.43 38.91
C ARG A 90 25.31 -11.57 40.02
N GLU A 91 26.52 -11.90 40.49
CA GLU A 91 27.22 -11.13 41.52
C GLU A 91 27.80 -9.80 41.02
N GLY A 92 28.07 -9.70 39.71
CA GLY A 92 28.61 -8.50 39.08
C GLY A 92 27.60 -7.38 38.85
N VAL A 93 26.35 -7.52 39.27
CA VAL A 93 25.30 -6.51 39.05
C VAL A 93 25.50 -5.28 39.92
N LEU A 94 25.81 -4.16 39.28
CA LEU A 94 25.98 -2.87 39.96
C LEU A 94 24.68 -2.08 40.15
N SER A 95 23.71 -2.22 39.25
CA SER A 95 22.44 -1.47 39.27
C SER A 95 21.38 -2.06 38.37
N LEU A 96 20.25 -2.51 38.92
CA LEU A 96 19.09 -3.02 38.19
C LEU A 96 18.39 -1.95 37.34
N SER A 97 18.38 -0.69 37.78
CA SER A 97 17.74 0.42 37.09
C SER A 97 18.35 0.78 35.73
N LYS A 98 19.56 0.28 35.46
CA LYS A 98 20.29 0.54 34.20
C LYS A 98 20.06 -0.54 33.11
N ALA A 99 19.27 -1.56 33.37
CA ALA A 99 19.06 -2.67 32.44
C ALA A 99 18.54 -2.19 31.07
N LYS A 100 17.61 -1.23 31.03
CA LYS A 100 17.14 -0.61 29.78
C LYS A 100 18.26 0.08 28.99
N PHE A 101 19.15 0.79 29.69
CA PHE A 101 20.29 1.45 29.06
C PHE A 101 21.26 0.43 28.46
N TYR A 102 21.55 -0.66 29.16
CA TYR A 102 22.39 -1.73 28.61
C TYR A 102 21.76 -2.39 27.40
N ALA A 103 20.45 -2.64 27.42
CA ALA A 103 19.73 -3.19 26.28
C ALA A 103 19.80 -2.25 25.04
N GLU A 104 19.68 -0.94 25.22
CA GLU A 104 19.85 0.06 24.15
C GLU A 104 21.27 0.05 23.57
N GLU A 105 22.30 -0.01 24.41
CA GLU A 105 23.70 -0.07 23.98
C GLU A 105 24.02 -1.35 23.19
N ILE A 106 23.52 -2.50 23.64
CA ILE A 106 23.66 -3.78 22.93
C ILE A 106 22.99 -3.68 21.57
N LYS A 107 21.79 -3.12 21.50
CA LYS A 107 21.06 -2.90 20.27
C LYS A 107 21.80 -1.95 19.33
N ASN A 108 22.33 -0.84 19.82
CA ASN A 108 23.13 0.11 19.05
C ASN A 108 24.36 -0.58 18.42
N CYS A 109 25.05 -1.43 19.18
CA CYS A 109 26.15 -2.24 18.66
C CYS A 109 25.70 -3.21 17.57
N TYR A 110 24.56 -3.86 17.73
CA TYR A 110 23.98 -4.74 16.70
C TYR A 110 23.67 -3.99 15.41
N ILE A 111 23.02 -2.82 15.50
CA ILE A 111 22.69 -2.00 14.33
C ILE A 111 23.98 -1.63 13.57
N ARG A 112 25.02 -1.21 14.28
CA ARG A 112 26.31 -0.88 13.65
C ARG A 112 26.94 -2.10 12.98
N ARG A 113 26.91 -3.29 13.60
CA ARG A 113 27.38 -4.55 12.99
C ARG A 113 26.58 -4.89 11.73
N SER A 114 25.27 -4.71 11.78
CA SER A 114 24.41 -4.97 10.63
C SER A 114 24.69 -4.01 9.47
N LEU A 115 24.96 -2.74 9.75
CA LEU A 115 25.37 -1.76 8.73
C LEU A 115 26.70 -2.17 8.08
N ILE A 116 27.69 -2.61 8.87
CA ILE A 116 28.98 -3.10 8.35
C ILE A 116 28.74 -4.31 7.45
N ARG A 117 27.94 -5.29 7.88
CA ARG A 117 27.63 -6.48 7.07
C ARG A 117 26.93 -6.14 5.74
N ILE A 118 26.02 -5.17 5.75
CA ILE A 118 25.35 -4.69 4.53
C ILE A 118 26.37 -4.03 3.60
N ALA A 119 27.28 -3.22 4.14
CA ALA A 119 28.34 -2.57 3.36
C ALA A 119 29.31 -3.59 2.76
N ASP A 120 29.75 -4.58 3.53
CA ASP A 120 30.65 -5.66 3.07
C ASP A 120 29.97 -6.49 1.96
N ASP A 121 28.69 -6.88 2.13
CA ASP A 121 27.91 -7.59 1.10
C ASP A 121 27.77 -6.77 -0.18
N LEU A 122 27.57 -5.44 -0.05
CA LEU A 122 27.51 -4.53 -1.20
C LEU A 122 28.86 -4.42 -1.91
N ILE A 123 29.96 -4.31 -1.16
CA ILE A 123 31.32 -4.26 -1.71
C ILE A 123 31.61 -5.56 -2.48
N ASP A 124 31.37 -6.71 -1.86
CA ASP A 124 31.62 -8.02 -2.47
C ASP A 124 30.82 -8.22 -3.77
N LYS A 125 29.52 -7.85 -3.77
CA LYS A 125 28.65 -7.93 -4.97
C LYS A 125 29.12 -6.98 -6.07
N SER A 126 29.55 -5.77 -5.71
CA SER A 126 30.00 -4.76 -6.68
C SER A 126 31.34 -5.11 -7.32
N ILE A 127 32.24 -5.79 -6.56
CA ILE A 127 33.55 -6.23 -7.09
C ILE A 127 33.38 -7.51 -7.93
N ASN A 128 32.48 -8.43 -7.51
CA ASN A 128 32.24 -9.73 -8.14
C ASN A 128 30.78 -9.87 -8.62
N PRO A 129 30.34 -9.07 -9.62
CA PRO A 129 28.94 -9.05 -10.04
C PRO A 129 28.51 -10.39 -10.63
N LYS A 130 27.33 -10.87 -10.26
CA LYS A 130 26.71 -12.03 -10.90
C LYS A 130 26.14 -11.61 -12.25
N ILE A 131 26.32 -12.42 -13.29
CA ILE A 131 25.92 -12.13 -14.68
C ILE A 131 24.41 -11.84 -14.81
N GLU A 132 23.59 -12.36 -13.92
CA GLU A 132 22.12 -12.24 -13.95
C GLU A 132 21.58 -11.05 -13.16
N VAL A 133 22.41 -10.29 -12.42
CA VAL A 133 21.98 -9.22 -11.52
C VAL A 133 22.47 -7.88 -12.07
N THR A 134 21.53 -6.94 -12.25
CA THR A 134 21.85 -5.58 -12.68
C THR A 134 22.23 -4.68 -11.50
N PRO A 135 23.04 -3.61 -11.71
CA PRO A 135 23.36 -2.65 -10.64
C PRO A 135 22.11 -2.05 -9.97
N ASP A 136 21.03 -1.81 -10.71
CA ASP A 136 19.76 -1.30 -10.16
C ASP A 136 19.08 -2.31 -9.21
N GLN A 137 19.22 -3.60 -9.47
CA GLN A 137 18.74 -4.65 -8.57
C GLN A 137 19.57 -4.70 -7.28
N GLU A 138 20.90 -4.54 -7.36
CA GLU A 138 21.77 -4.49 -6.17
C GLU A 138 21.46 -3.27 -5.29
N ILE A 139 21.19 -2.10 -5.91
CA ILE A 139 20.76 -0.90 -5.20
C ILE A 139 19.44 -1.17 -4.48
N SER A 140 18.44 -1.75 -5.18
CA SER A 140 17.12 -2.04 -4.62
C SER A 140 17.18 -3.03 -3.45
N GLU A 141 17.99 -4.10 -3.58
CA GLU A 141 18.22 -5.07 -2.49
C GLU A 141 18.89 -4.43 -1.27
N THR A 142 19.85 -3.53 -1.53
CA THR A 142 20.56 -2.83 -0.43
C THR A 142 19.64 -1.84 0.27
N GLU A 143 18.84 -1.08 -0.47
CA GLU A 143 17.81 -0.19 0.09
C GLU A 143 16.81 -0.98 0.95
N GLU A 144 16.37 -2.14 0.50
CA GLU A 144 15.47 -3.01 1.26
C GLU A 144 16.11 -3.49 2.57
N LYS A 145 17.37 -3.92 2.55
CA LYS A 145 18.11 -4.34 3.77
C LYS A 145 18.28 -3.20 4.78
N LEU A 146 18.64 -2.01 4.29
CA LEU A 146 18.78 -0.81 5.13
C LEU A 146 17.42 -0.41 5.73
N TYR A 147 16.37 -0.47 4.93
CA TYR A 147 15.02 -0.19 5.38
C TYR A 147 14.57 -1.18 6.47
N ASN A 148 14.73 -2.49 6.22
CA ASN A 148 14.36 -3.53 7.17
C ASN A 148 15.12 -3.37 8.51
N LEU A 149 16.38 -2.92 8.46
CA LEU A 149 17.15 -2.63 9.66
C LEU A 149 16.57 -1.42 10.43
N ALA A 150 16.14 -0.37 9.72
CA ALA A 150 15.59 0.85 10.32
C ALA A 150 14.14 0.67 10.82
N GLU A 151 13.34 -0.19 10.17
CA GLU A 151 11.91 -0.38 10.47
C GLU A 151 11.61 -1.56 11.41
N LYS A 152 12.56 -2.51 11.60
CA LYS A 152 12.38 -3.60 12.58
C LYS A 152 11.94 -3.10 13.96
N ASP A 153 12.31 -1.87 14.29
CA ASP A 153 11.93 -1.23 15.54
C ASP A 153 10.50 -0.67 15.57
N LYS A 154 9.95 -0.30 14.41
CA LYS A 154 8.59 0.29 14.31
C LYS A 154 7.51 -0.74 14.00
N ILE A 155 7.85 -1.78 13.24
CA ILE A 155 6.89 -2.81 12.82
C ILE A 155 6.56 -3.79 13.96
N ASN A 156 7.50 -4.01 14.89
CA ASN A 156 7.31 -4.85 16.08
C ASN A 156 6.93 -4.05 17.33
N SER A 157 6.18 -2.97 17.19
CA SER A 157 5.48 -2.43 18.34
C SER A 157 4.48 -3.49 18.81
N GLY A 158 4.77 -4.14 19.93
CA GLY A 158 3.89 -5.10 20.60
C GLY A 158 2.51 -4.49 20.92
N PRO A 159 1.69 -5.11 21.77
CA PRO A 159 0.41 -4.57 22.15
C PRO A 159 0.54 -3.12 22.62
N ILE A 160 -0.21 -2.22 21.98
CA ILE A 160 -0.22 -0.80 22.36
C ILE A 160 -1.21 -0.64 23.51
N ASP A 161 -0.81 0.07 24.56
CA ASP A 161 -1.70 0.39 25.67
C ASP A 161 -2.97 1.09 25.19
N PHE A 162 -4.13 0.56 25.60
CA PHE A 162 -5.44 1.07 25.21
C PHE A 162 -5.62 2.55 25.49
N LYS A 163 -5.05 3.04 26.59
CA LYS A 163 -5.12 4.46 26.98
C LYS A 163 -4.46 5.37 25.93
N SER A 164 -3.31 4.97 25.39
CA SER A 164 -2.61 5.73 24.34
C SER A 164 -3.37 5.70 23.03
N VAL A 165 -3.97 4.55 22.67
CA VAL A 165 -4.83 4.39 21.50
C VAL A 165 -6.09 5.24 21.62
N LEU A 166 -6.73 5.25 22.79
CA LEU A 166 -7.91 6.04 23.06
C LEU A 166 -7.64 7.54 22.94
N THR A 167 -6.52 8.00 23.49
CA THR A 167 -6.09 9.41 23.37
C THR A 167 -5.88 9.80 21.92
N SER A 168 -5.19 8.95 21.12
CA SER A 168 -4.99 9.18 19.69
C SER A 168 -6.30 9.22 18.91
N ALA A 169 -7.21 8.27 19.19
CA ALA A 169 -8.52 8.22 18.55
C ALA A 169 -9.37 9.48 18.88
N THR A 170 -9.36 9.91 20.16
CA THR A 170 -10.06 11.12 20.59
C THR A 170 -9.51 12.36 19.88
N ASN A 171 -8.19 12.46 19.75
CA ASN A 171 -7.57 13.56 19.01
C ASN A 171 -7.98 13.57 17.53
N GLN A 172 -8.02 12.40 16.88
CA GLN A 172 -8.49 12.28 15.48
C GLN A 172 -9.96 12.69 15.34
N ILE A 173 -10.82 12.30 16.29
CA ILE A 173 -12.23 12.70 16.30
C ILE A 173 -12.36 14.21 16.51
N ASN A 174 -11.58 14.80 17.39
CA ASN A 174 -11.57 16.24 17.64
C ASN A 174 -11.08 17.03 16.43
N GLU A 175 -10.04 16.54 15.74
CA GLU A 175 -9.59 17.12 14.47
C GLU A 175 -10.68 17.02 13.39
N ALA A 176 -11.38 15.90 13.28
CA ALA A 176 -12.50 15.72 12.36
C ALA A 176 -13.66 16.69 12.69
N PHE A 177 -13.99 16.83 13.97
CA PHE A 177 -15.02 17.77 14.45
C PHE A 177 -14.67 19.23 14.14
N THR A 178 -13.39 19.61 14.30
CA THR A 178 -12.91 20.97 14.07
C THR A 178 -12.85 21.33 12.58
N ARG A 179 -12.77 20.33 11.70
CA ARG A 179 -12.70 20.49 10.23
C ARG A 179 -13.99 21.02 9.59
N LYS A 180 -15.12 21.09 10.31
CA LYS A 180 -16.41 21.67 9.86
C LYS A 180 -16.76 21.32 8.41
N GLY A 181 -16.93 20.02 8.12
CA GLY A 181 -17.34 19.54 6.79
C GLY A 181 -16.23 19.37 5.74
N LYS A 182 -14.96 19.60 6.09
CA LYS A 182 -13.84 19.19 5.23
C LYS A 182 -13.66 17.67 5.27
N LEU A 183 -13.30 17.09 4.12
CA LEU A 183 -13.09 15.64 3.96
C LEU A 183 -12.05 15.09 4.95
N SER A 184 -12.27 13.88 5.44
CA SER A 184 -11.30 13.16 6.29
C SER A 184 -10.16 12.57 5.48
N GLY A 185 -10.46 12.11 4.25
CA GLY A 185 -9.54 11.52 3.31
C GLY A 185 -9.15 12.45 2.17
N VAL A 186 -8.42 11.90 1.20
CA VAL A 186 -8.02 12.59 -0.03
C VAL A 186 -9.25 12.87 -0.88
N ASP A 187 -9.37 14.09 -1.36
CA ASP A 187 -10.46 14.54 -2.22
C ASP A 187 -10.42 13.82 -3.57
N THR A 188 -11.53 13.18 -3.94
CA THR A 188 -11.67 12.50 -5.24
C THR A 188 -12.04 13.43 -6.38
N GLY A 189 -12.54 14.64 -6.06
CA GLY A 189 -13.11 15.58 -7.02
C GLY A 189 -14.55 15.23 -7.44
N PHE A 190 -15.13 14.16 -6.90
CA PHE A 190 -16.51 13.74 -7.14
C PHE A 190 -17.34 13.91 -5.86
N SER A 191 -18.32 14.78 -5.90
CA SER A 191 -19.13 15.15 -4.71
C SER A 191 -19.89 13.96 -4.13
N GLY A 192 -20.45 13.10 -4.99
CA GLY A 192 -21.14 11.88 -4.60
C GLY A 192 -20.20 10.88 -3.93
N LEU A 193 -19.00 10.67 -4.50
CA LEU A 193 -18.01 9.75 -3.97
C LEU A 193 -17.43 10.26 -2.64
N ASN A 194 -17.14 11.54 -2.55
CA ASN A 194 -16.67 12.17 -1.33
C ASN A 194 -17.71 12.11 -0.20
N ARG A 195 -19.00 12.30 -0.50
CA ARG A 195 -20.08 12.16 0.48
C ARG A 195 -20.19 10.73 1.00
N GLN A 196 -20.04 9.73 0.13
CA GLN A 196 -20.18 8.33 0.49
C GLN A 196 -18.97 7.79 1.27
N LEU A 197 -17.75 8.16 0.86
CA LEU A 197 -16.50 7.61 1.42
C LEU A 197 -15.86 8.52 2.49
N GLY A 198 -16.22 9.81 2.53
CA GLY A 198 -15.48 10.82 3.30
C GLY A 198 -14.15 11.22 2.68
N GLY A 199 -13.94 10.93 1.37
CA GLY A 199 -12.68 10.94 0.66
C GLY A 199 -11.96 9.59 0.74
N LEU A 200 -10.74 9.48 0.15
CA LEU A 200 -9.93 8.28 0.24
C LEU A 200 -9.13 8.31 1.55
N ASN A 201 -9.47 7.43 2.48
CA ASN A 201 -8.89 7.45 3.83
C ASN A 201 -7.48 6.88 3.86
N LYS A 202 -6.64 7.44 4.72
CA LYS A 202 -5.27 6.96 4.94
C LYS A 202 -5.27 5.50 5.37
N SER A 203 -4.24 4.77 4.96
CA SER A 203 -4.08 3.33 5.24
C SER A 203 -5.10 2.40 4.57
N ASP A 204 -6.03 2.90 3.77
CA ASP A 204 -7.00 2.08 3.06
C ASP A 204 -6.45 1.56 1.73
N LEU A 205 -6.78 0.30 1.42
CA LEU A 205 -6.67 -0.28 0.10
C LEU A 205 -8.03 -0.20 -0.58
N ILE A 206 -8.14 0.67 -1.58
CA ILE A 206 -9.34 0.88 -2.39
C ILE A 206 -9.14 0.17 -3.73
N VAL A 207 -10.06 -0.71 -4.10
CA VAL A 207 -10.01 -1.40 -5.39
C VAL A 207 -11.08 -0.84 -6.31
N LEU A 208 -10.65 -0.39 -7.50
CA LEU A 208 -11.52 0.07 -8.58
C LEU A 208 -11.50 -0.96 -9.70
N ALA A 209 -12.59 -1.71 -9.88
CA ALA A 209 -12.63 -2.77 -10.86
C ALA A 209 -13.65 -2.49 -11.98
N GLY A 210 -13.45 -3.14 -13.12
CA GLY A 210 -14.38 -3.03 -14.27
C GLY A 210 -13.86 -3.80 -15.48
N ARG A 211 -14.74 -4.02 -16.44
CA ARG A 211 -14.35 -4.61 -17.73
C ARG A 211 -13.51 -3.63 -18.56
N PRO A 212 -12.73 -4.11 -19.54
CA PRO A 212 -12.05 -3.25 -20.51
C PRO A 212 -13.01 -2.24 -21.16
N ALA A 213 -12.54 -1.06 -21.47
CA ALA A 213 -13.28 0.05 -22.06
C ALA A 213 -14.39 0.69 -21.18
N MET A 214 -14.55 0.28 -19.92
CA MET A 214 -15.47 0.96 -18.98
C MET A 214 -14.93 2.29 -18.45
N GLY A 215 -13.66 2.60 -18.66
CA GLY A 215 -13.05 3.86 -18.22
C GLY A 215 -12.37 3.80 -16.85
N LYS A 216 -11.94 2.63 -16.34
CA LYS A 216 -11.23 2.49 -15.06
C LYS A 216 -10.03 3.44 -14.93
N THR A 217 -9.09 3.35 -15.90
CA THR A 217 -7.91 4.21 -15.96
C THR A 217 -8.28 5.69 -16.00
N ALA A 218 -9.31 6.05 -16.80
CA ALA A 218 -9.80 7.42 -16.89
C ALA A 218 -10.31 7.92 -15.52
N LEU A 219 -11.17 7.15 -14.84
CA LEU A 219 -11.69 7.53 -13.52
C LEU A 219 -10.57 7.65 -12.49
N ALA A 220 -9.63 6.69 -12.46
CA ALA A 220 -8.50 6.74 -11.53
C ALA A 220 -7.59 7.95 -11.80
N THR A 221 -7.32 8.26 -13.07
CA THR A 221 -6.55 9.44 -13.47
C THR A 221 -7.26 10.73 -13.09
N ASN A 222 -8.59 10.83 -13.32
CA ASN A 222 -9.39 11.99 -12.91
C ASN A 222 -9.34 12.18 -11.39
N ILE A 223 -9.50 11.10 -10.60
CA ILE A 223 -9.36 11.15 -9.14
C ILE A 223 -7.96 11.64 -8.74
N GLY A 224 -6.91 11.05 -9.31
CA GLY A 224 -5.54 11.43 -9.01
C GLY A 224 -5.23 12.89 -9.36
N PHE A 225 -5.69 13.34 -10.51
CA PHE A 225 -5.51 14.72 -10.96
C PHE A 225 -6.29 15.72 -10.06
N ASN A 226 -7.53 15.41 -9.72
CA ASN A 226 -8.33 16.22 -8.80
C ASN A 226 -7.69 16.30 -7.42
N ALA A 227 -7.17 15.17 -6.92
CA ALA A 227 -6.45 15.10 -5.67
C ALA A 227 -5.19 15.98 -5.69
N ALA A 228 -4.39 15.95 -6.76
CA ALA A 228 -3.22 16.80 -6.93
C ALA A 228 -3.59 18.28 -6.98
N ARG A 229 -4.69 18.63 -7.63
CA ARG A 229 -5.18 20.01 -7.76
C ARG A 229 -5.77 20.55 -6.46
N SER A 230 -6.49 19.74 -5.69
CA SER A 230 -7.06 20.14 -4.40
C SER A 230 -5.98 20.33 -3.33
N ASN A 231 -4.80 19.69 -3.49
CA ASN A 231 -3.69 19.68 -2.54
C ASN A 231 -2.66 20.81 -2.78
N THR A 232 -3.05 21.91 -3.43
CA THR A 232 -2.16 23.04 -3.76
C THR A 232 -1.53 23.75 -2.55
N SER A 233 -1.96 23.45 -1.33
CA SER A 233 -1.42 24.00 -0.08
C SER A 233 -0.69 22.98 0.82
N GLY A 234 -0.59 21.70 0.40
CA GLY A 234 0.05 20.63 1.14
C GLY A 234 1.17 19.96 0.35
N ASN A 235 2.17 19.42 1.07
CA ASN A 235 3.33 18.77 0.48
C ASN A 235 3.05 17.30 0.07
N ASP A 236 1.80 16.91 -0.19
CA ASP A 236 1.46 15.51 -0.47
C ASP A 236 1.34 15.24 -1.98
N SER A 237 2.29 14.55 -2.54
CA SER A 237 2.31 14.19 -3.96
C SER A 237 1.36 13.03 -4.27
N ILE A 238 0.93 12.93 -5.52
CA ILE A 238 0.19 11.80 -6.07
C ILE A 238 1.13 10.96 -6.93
N LEU A 239 1.18 9.65 -6.69
CA LEU A 239 2.02 8.73 -7.43
C LEU A 239 1.16 7.73 -8.18
N ILE A 240 1.34 7.64 -9.51
CA ILE A 240 0.68 6.65 -10.37
C ILE A 240 1.71 5.67 -10.90
N PHE A 241 1.50 4.39 -10.64
CA PHE A 241 2.16 3.30 -11.34
C PHE A 241 1.29 2.89 -12.52
N SER A 242 1.73 3.27 -13.73
CA SER A 242 1.03 2.98 -14.99
C SER A 242 1.69 1.78 -15.68
N LEU A 243 1.19 0.58 -15.40
CA LEU A 243 1.80 -0.67 -15.89
C LEU A 243 1.29 -1.09 -17.27
N GLU A 244 0.20 -0.48 -17.75
CA GLU A 244 -0.41 -0.75 -19.07
C GLU A 244 -0.06 0.32 -20.10
N MET A 245 0.11 1.57 -19.68
CA MET A 245 0.28 2.71 -20.57
C MET A 245 1.58 3.46 -20.25
N SER A 246 2.20 4.05 -21.28
CA SER A 246 3.35 4.93 -21.06
C SER A 246 2.96 6.25 -20.36
N ALA A 247 3.92 6.88 -19.71
CA ALA A 247 3.75 8.16 -19.03
C ALA A 247 3.21 9.25 -19.98
N GLU A 248 3.69 9.28 -21.25
CA GLU A 248 3.25 10.23 -22.25
C GLU A 248 1.78 10.02 -22.66
N GLN A 249 1.34 8.75 -22.78
CA GLN A 249 -0.04 8.44 -23.11
C GLN A 249 -0.99 8.87 -21.98
N LEU A 250 -0.56 8.71 -20.73
CA LEU A 250 -1.33 9.16 -19.57
C LEU A 250 -1.40 10.70 -19.53
N ALA A 251 -0.28 11.37 -19.77
CA ALA A 251 -0.21 12.83 -19.84
C ALA A 251 -1.10 13.39 -20.98
N GLN A 252 -1.12 12.74 -22.15
CA GLN A 252 -2.02 13.11 -23.25
C GLN A 252 -3.51 13.00 -22.86
N ARG A 253 -3.88 11.98 -22.07
CA ARG A 253 -5.26 11.85 -21.56
C ARG A 253 -5.62 12.99 -20.59
N ILE A 254 -4.72 13.33 -19.68
CA ILE A 254 -4.91 14.48 -18.77
C ILE A 254 -5.07 15.78 -19.56
N LEU A 255 -4.24 15.98 -20.59
CA LEU A 255 -4.35 17.16 -21.45
C LEU A 255 -5.68 17.19 -22.21
N ALA A 256 -6.14 16.06 -22.78
CA ALA A 256 -7.42 15.97 -23.46
C ALA A 256 -8.58 16.33 -22.53
N GLU A 257 -8.54 15.81 -21.30
CA GLU A 257 -9.52 16.08 -20.24
C GLU A 257 -9.57 17.57 -19.86
N GLN A 258 -8.41 18.17 -19.58
CA GLN A 258 -8.32 19.54 -19.10
C GLN A 258 -8.58 20.58 -20.21
N THR A 259 -8.15 20.28 -21.42
CA THR A 259 -8.38 21.17 -22.57
C THR A 259 -9.74 20.98 -23.22
N THR A 260 -10.47 19.89 -22.93
CA THR A 260 -11.68 19.50 -23.66
C THR A 260 -11.44 19.42 -25.19
N ILE A 261 -10.25 18.98 -25.58
CA ILE A 261 -9.90 18.66 -26.98
C ILE A 261 -10.01 17.16 -27.13
N ASP A 262 -10.61 16.70 -28.24
CA ASP A 262 -10.78 15.28 -28.53
C ASP A 262 -9.43 14.54 -28.44
N SER A 263 -9.37 13.50 -27.63
CA SER A 263 -8.15 12.71 -27.42
C SER A 263 -7.61 12.09 -28.70
N HIS A 264 -8.48 11.76 -29.65
CA HIS A 264 -8.10 11.25 -30.96
C HIS A 264 -7.44 12.34 -31.82
N LYS A 265 -7.95 13.59 -31.77
CA LYS A 265 -7.33 14.73 -32.44
C LYS A 265 -5.94 15.02 -31.88
N LEU A 266 -5.78 15.04 -30.55
CA LEU A 266 -4.48 15.25 -29.91
C LEU A 266 -3.47 14.20 -30.35
N ARG A 267 -3.88 12.93 -30.40
CA ARG A 267 -2.99 11.83 -30.80
C ARG A 267 -2.57 11.90 -32.28
N ASN A 268 -3.46 12.36 -33.15
CA ASN A 268 -3.18 12.45 -34.59
C ASN A 268 -2.57 13.79 -35.01
N GLY A 269 -2.49 14.77 -34.09
CA GLY A 269 -2.01 16.12 -34.40
C GLY A 269 -3.02 16.95 -35.22
N ASP A 270 -4.29 16.55 -35.30
CA ASP A 270 -5.36 17.24 -36.02
C ASP A 270 -5.99 18.34 -35.14
N ILE A 271 -5.18 19.30 -34.75
CA ILE A 271 -5.55 20.43 -33.88
C ILE A 271 -5.29 21.75 -34.60
N ASN A 272 -6.19 22.72 -34.41
CA ASN A 272 -6.02 24.06 -34.97
C ASN A 272 -5.17 24.95 -34.04
N GLU A 273 -4.76 26.14 -34.51
CA GLU A 273 -3.93 27.07 -33.74
C GLU A 273 -4.56 27.50 -32.41
N LYS A 274 -5.88 27.63 -32.35
CA LYS A 274 -6.60 28.01 -31.09
C LYS A 274 -6.56 26.84 -30.09
N GLU A 275 -6.77 25.63 -30.55
CA GLU A 275 -6.66 24.41 -29.73
C GLU A 275 -5.23 24.23 -29.23
N PHE A 276 -4.23 24.48 -30.07
CA PHE A 276 -2.83 24.43 -29.69
C PHE A 276 -2.47 25.50 -28.64
N ALA A 277 -2.92 26.73 -28.83
CA ALA A 277 -2.74 27.79 -27.82
C ALA A 277 -3.39 27.44 -26.48
N LYS A 278 -4.59 26.85 -26.49
CA LYS A 278 -5.28 26.34 -25.29
C LYS A 278 -4.47 25.23 -24.61
N LEU A 279 -3.90 24.32 -25.38
CA LEU A 279 -3.05 23.23 -24.89
C LEU A 279 -1.82 23.78 -24.15
N VAL A 280 -1.10 24.74 -24.75
CA VAL A 280 0.08 25.35 -24.13
C VAL A 280 -0.30 26.12 -22.86
N ALA A 281 -1.40 26.86 -22.86
CA ALA A 281 -1.89 27.55 -21.65
C ALA A 281 -2.20 26.54 -20.54
N THR A 282 -2.94 25.48 -20.85
CA THR A 282 -3.29 24.44 -19.87
C THR A 282 -2.04 23.73 -19.35
N GLN A 283 -1.06 23.43 -20.21
CA GLN A 283 0.22 22.82 -19.80
C GLN A 283 0.91 23.70 -18.74
N ASN A 284 0.98 25.00 -18.94
CA ASN A 284 1.60 25.93 -17.99
C ASN A 284 0.86 25.94 -16.63
N ASP A 285 -0.48 25.86 -16.66
CA ASP A 285 -1.30 25.82 -15.44
C ASP A 285 -1.08 24.57 -14.60
N ILE A 286 -0.85 23.42 -15.25
CA ILE A 286 -0.72 22.13 -14.57
C ILE A 286 0.73 21.69 -14.35
N TYR A 287 1.71 22.41 -14.92
CA TYR A 287 3.12 22.03 -14.91
C TYR A 287 3.70 21.75 -13.50
N ASN A 288 3.28 22.53 -12.52
CA ASN A 288 3.80 22.46 -11.15
C ASN A 288 2.97 21.58 -10.21
N LEU A 289 1.98 20.83 -10.72
CA LEU A 289 1.20 19.95 -9.86
C LEU A 289 2.07 18.81 -9.31
N PRO A 290 1.91 18.44 -8.02
CA PRO A 290 2.68 17.36 -7.39
C PRO A 290 2.15 15.99 -7.84
N PHE A 291 2.32 15.67 -9.13
CA PHE A 291 1.80 14.48 -9.79
C PHE A 291 2.94 13.71 -10.45
N PHE A 292 3.20 12.49 -10.00
CA PHE A 292 4.31 11.66 -10.45
C PHE A 292 3.78 10.39 -11.15
N ILE A 293 4.39 10.05 -12.28
CA ILE A 293 4.04 8.87 -13.06
C ILE A 293 5.27 7.97 -13.14
N ASP A 294 5.06 6.69 -12.86
CA ASP A 294 6.04 5.62 -13.01
C ASP A 294 5.45 4.56 -13.95
N ASP A 295 6.02 4.42 -15.13
CA ASP A 295 5.57 3.48 -16.16
C ASP A 295 6.52 2.28 -16.34
N THR A 296 7.32 1.99 -15.32
CA THR A 296 8.24 0.84 -15.33
C THR A 296 7.44 -0.47 -15.45
N PRO A 297 7.66 -1.27 -16.51
CA PRO A 297 6.96 -2.53 -16.69
C PRO A 297 7.41 -3.58 -15.67
N ALA A 298 6.53 -4.55 -15.37
CA ALA A 298 6.82 -5.71 -14.52
C ALA A 298 7.41 -5.36 -13.14
N ILE A 299 6.92 -4.30 -12.52
CA ILE A 299 7.35 -3.87 -11.20
C ILE A 299 6.86 -4.83 -10.11
N SER A 300 7.69 -5.13 -9.11
CA SER A 300 7.32 -5.92 -7.95
C SER A 300 6.73 -5.06 -6.81
N VAL A 301 6.01 -5.70 -5.88
CA VAL A 301 5.47 -5.02 -4.68
C VAL A 301 6.58 -4.36 -3.85
N GLY A 302 7.76 -4.99 -3.75
CA GLY A 302 8.93 -4.43 -3.05
C GLY A 302 9.44 -3.14 -3.71
N GLN A 303 9.51 -3.12 -5.04
CA GLN A 303 9.91 -1.92 -5.79
C GLN A 303 8.89 -0.79 -5.68
N ILE A 304 7.58 -1.11 -5.73
CA ILE A 304 6.49 -0.15 -5.46
C ILE A 304 6.70 0.49 -4.09
N ALA A 305 6.93 -0.34 -3.06
CA ALA A 305 7.18 0.12 -1.70
C ALA A 305 8.40 1.05 -1.61
N SER A 306 9.53 0.65 -2.20
CA SER A 306 10.78 1.43 -2.18
C SER A 306 10.60 2.81 -2.82
N ARG A 307 9.99 2.87 -4.02
CA ARG A 307 9.74 4.12 -4.75
C ARG A 307 8.75 5.03 -4.02
N ALA A 308 7.66 4.46 -3.48
CA ALA A 308 6.69 5.20 -2.69
C ALA A 308 7.30 5.78 -1.40
N ARG A 309 8.16 5.01 -0.69
CA ARG A 309 8.92 5.49 0.48
C ARG A 309 9.84 6.65 0.13
N ARG A 310 10.57 6.52 -0.98
CA ARG A 310 11.47 7.55 -1.47
C ARG A 310 10.71 8.85 -1.74
N LEU A 311 9.60 8.78 -2.50
CA LEU A 311 8.79 9.96 -2.82
C LEU A 311 8.18 10.58 -1.56
N LYS A 312 7.69 9.77 -0.63
CA LYS A 312 7.13 10.25 0.64
C LYS A 312 8.15 11.05 1.46
N ARG A 313 9.43 10.63 1.45
CA ARG A 313 10.51 11.34 2.18
C ARG A 313 10.92 12.63 1.49
N THR A 314 10.90 12.69 0.16
CA THR A 314 11.40 13.86 -0.58
C THR A 314 10.35 14.94 -0.82
N SER A 315 9.11 14.53 -1.09
CA SER A 315 8.06 15.43 -1.58
C SER A 315 6.71 15.24 -0.89
N GLY A 316 6.64 14.39 0.17
CA GLY A 316 5.37 13.95 0.72
C GLY A 316 4.63 13.00 -0.22
N LEU A 317 3.62 12.29 0.28
CA LEU A 317 2.81 11.36 -0.50
C LEU A 317 1.40 11.27 0.07
N GLY A 318 0.40 11.63 -0.75
CA GLY A 318 -1.01 11.68 -0.38
C GLY A 318 -1.84 10.53 -0.94
N LEU A 319 -1.49 10.01 -2.12
CA LEU A 319 -2.23 8.93 -2.80
C LEU A 319 -1.29 8.13 -3.70
N ILE A 320 -1.48 6.81 -3.69
CA ILE A 320 -0.84 5.90 -4.67
C ILE A 320 -1.94 5.33 -5.55
N ILE A 321 -1.76 5.36 -6.87
CA ILE A 321 -2.65 4.74 -7.86
C ILE A 321 -1.85 3.66 -8.59
N ILE A 322 -2.45 2.49 -8.82
CA ILE A 322 -1.82 1.36 -9.50
C ILE A 322 -2.72 0.86 -10.61
N ASP A 323 -2.28 0.95 -11.86
CA ASP A 323 -3.02 0.52 -13.05
C ASP A 323 -2.26 -0.59 -13.79
N TYR A 324 -2.59 -1.87 -13.59
CA TYR A 324 -3.51 -2.54 -12.72
C TYR A 324 -2.84 -3.72 -11.99
N ILE A 325 -3.47 -4.23 -10.93
CA ILE A 325 -2.89 -5.23 -10.00
C ILE A 325 -2.32 -6.45 -10.72
N GLN A 326 -3.01 -6.95 -11.75
CA GLN A 326 -2.65 -8.17 -12.46
C GLN A 326 -1.38 -8.04 -13.32
N LEU A 327 -0.81 -6.85 -13.48
CA LEU A 327 0.48 -6.63 -14.17
C LEU A 327 1.66 -6.52 -13.19
N ILE A 328 1.41 -6.50 -11.90
CA ILE A 328 2.45 -6.53 -10.89
C ILE A 328 3.13 -7.90 -10.91
N GLN A 329 4.46 -7.90 -10.90
CA GLN A 329 5.24 -9.14 -10.86
C GLN A 329 5.19 -9.76 -9.45
N GLY A 330 4.78 -11.02 -9.38
CA GLY A 330 4.84 -11.83 -8.18
C GLY A 330 6.27 -12.29 -7.84
N SER A 331 6.47 -12.87 -6.67
CA SER A 331 7.71 -13.56 -6.36
C SER A 331 7.77 -14.91 -7.07
N LYS A 332 8.97 -15.39 -7.44
CA LYS A 332 9.17 -16.71 -8.05
C LYS A 332 8.49 -17.85 -7.26
N ALA A 333 8.42 -17.72 -5.93
CA ALA A 333 7.75 -18.68 -5.06
C ALA A 333 6.21 -18.60 -5.17
N SER A 334 5.62 -17.43 -5.43
CA SER A 334 4.18 -17.28 -5.59
C SER A 334 3.70 -17.66 -6.99
N GLU A 335 4.51 -17.49 -8.02
CA GLU A 335 4.22 -17.93 -9.39
C GLU A 335 4.00 -19.46 -9.45
N ALA A 336 4.79 -20.24 -8.68
CA ALA A 336 4.64 -21.68 -8.58
C ALA A 336 3.34 -22.15 -7.91
N GLN A 337 2.67 -21.29 -7.12
CA GLN A 337 1.44 -21.61 -6.37
C GLN A 337 0.15 -21.28 -7.15
N GLY A 338 0.26 -20.68 -8.31
CA GLY A 338 -0.86 -20.32 -9.17
C GLY A 338 -1.33 -18.87 -9.03
N ARG A 339 -2.01 -18.38 -10.06
CA ARG A 339 -2.38 -16.97 -10.25
C ARG A 339 -3.20 -16.38 -9.10
N VAL A 340 -4.13 -17.15 -8.53
CA VAL A 340 -4.97 -16.71 -7.41
C VAL A 340 -4.13 -16.37 -6.18
N GLN A 341 -3.15 -17.24 -5.87
CA GLN A 341 -2.26 -17.01 -4.73
C GLN A 341 -1.31 -15.83 -4.97
N GLU A 342 -0.83 -15.68 -6.18
CA GLU A 342 0.01 -14.55 -6.57
C GLU A 342 -0.71 -13.21 -6.35
N VAL A 343 -1.94 -13.07 -6.86
CA VAL A 343 -2.76 -11.86 -6.67
C VAL A 343 -3.07 -11.63 -5.18
N SER A 344 -3.28 -12.71 -4.42
CA SER A 344 -3.48 -12.64 -2.97
C SER A 344 -2.25 -12.06 -2.24
N ASN A 345 -1.07 -12.50 -2.61
CA ASN A 345 0.16 -11.98 -2.01
C ASN A 345 0.40 -10.52 -2.39
N ILE A 346 0.10 -10.15 -3.63
CA ILE A 346 0.19 -8.77 -4.10
C ILE A 346 -0.75 -7.86 -3.31
N THR A 347 -2.04 -8.22 -3.17
CA THR A 347 -3.03 -7.40 -2.44
C THR A 347 -2.68 -7.23 -0.96
N ARG A 348 -2.21 -8.29 -0.29
CA ARG A 348 -1.73 -8.18 1.09
C ARG A 348 -0.50 -7.27 1.19
N GLY A 349 0.42 -7.37 0.24
CA GLY A 349 1.57 -6.48 0.16
C GLY A 349 1.16 -5.02 -0.03
N LEU A 350 0.22 -4.73 -0.94
CA LEU A 350 -0.31 -3.38 -1.13
C LEU A 350 -1.01 -2.85 0.12
N LYS A 351 -1.80 -3.68 0.81
CA LYS A 351 -2.44 -3.29 2.08
C LYS A 351 -1.41 -3.01 3.17
N SER A 352 -0.32 -3.79 3.21
CA SER A 352 0.80 -3.53 4.13
C SER A 352 1.45 -2.17 3.84
N ILE A 353 1.73 -1.86 2.57
CA ILE A 353 2.29 -0.57 2.13
C ILE A 353 1.36 0.59 2.51
N ALA A 354 0.04 0.46 2.27
CA ALA A 354 -0.93 1.49 2.64
C ALA A 354 -0.88 1.82 4.14
N LYS A 355 -0.82 0.78 4.99
CA LYS A 355 -0.71 0.92 6.45
C LYS A 355 0.64 1.51 6.86
N GLU A 356 1.73 0.98 6.33
CA GLU A 356 3.10 1.40 6.63
C GLU A 356 3.31 2.88 6.29
N LEU A 357 2.92 3.25 5.08
CA LEU A 357 3.06 4.63 4.60
C LEU A 357 1.94 5.55 5.11
N ASN A 358 0.90 5.03 5.77
CA ASN A 358 -0.28 5.80 6.16
C ASN A 358 -0.82 6.66 4.99
N VAL A 359 -0.99 6.03 3.81
CA VAL A 359 -1.43 6.64 2.55
C VAL A 359 -2.48 5.72 1.92
N PRO A 360 -3.58 6.24 1.36
CA PRO A 360 -4.51 5.43 0.58
C PRO A 360 -3.86 4.89 -0.69
N ILE A 361 -4.21 3.65 -1.03
CA ILE A 361 -3.83 3.05 -2.31
C ILE A 361 -5.10 2.78 -3.12
N LEU A 362 -5.21 3.38 -4.31
CA LEU A 362 -6.24 3.10 -5.30
C LEU A 362 -5.68 2.12 -6.33
N ALA A 363 -6.03 0.85 -6.21
CA ALA A 363 -5.57 -0.21 -7.08
C ALA A 363 -6.63 -0.61 -8.10
N LEU A 364 -6.29 -0.59 -9.38
CA LEU A 364 -7.21 -1.00 -10.44
C LEU A 364 -7.18 -2.52 -10.62
N SER A 365 -8.32 -3.10 -10.94
CA SER A 365 -8.46 -4.53 -11.20
C SER A 365 -9.33 -4.79 -12.42
N GLN A 366 -8.99 -5.82 -13.19
CA GLN A 366 -9.82 -6.26 -14.30
C GLN A 366 -10.79 -7.34 -13.83
N LEU A 367 -12.04 -7.27 -14.30
CA LEU A 367 -13.08 -8.25 -13.98
C LEU A 367 -13.05 -9.45 -14.92
N SER A 368 -13.53 -10.59 -14.42
CA SER A 368 -13.79 -11.80 -15.21
C SER A 368 -14.75 -11.53 -16.39
N ARG A 369 -14.56 -12.28 -17.48
CA ARG A 369 -15.49 -12.22 -18.64
C ARG A 369 -16.89 -12.75 -18.33
N ALA A 370 -17.05 -13.48 -17.24
CA ALA A 370 -18.34 -14.07 -16.84
C ALA A 370 -19.45 -13.01 -16.63
N VAL A 371 -19.10 -11.76 -16.27
CA VAL A 371 -20.05 -10.66 -16.12
C VAL A 371 -20.81 -10.37 -17.42
N GLU A 372 -20.20 -10.59 -18.58
CA GLU A 372 -20.81 -10.31 -19.90
C GLU A 372 -21.86 -11.34 -20.31
N GLN A 373 -21.87 -12.52 -19.65
CA GLN A 373 -22.80 -13.60 -19.92
C GLN A 373 -24.15 -13.46 -19.17
N ARG A 374 -24.19 -12.57 -18.17
CA ARG A 374 -25.40 -12.31 -17.38
C ARG A 374 -26.35 -11.37 -18.12
N GLU A 375 -27.63 -11.46 -17.80
CA GLU A 375 -28.66 -10.52 -18.28
C GLU A 375 -28.40 -9.12 -17.69
N ASP A 376 -28.23 -9.00 -16.36
CA ASP A 376 -27.73 -7.80 -15.71
C ASP A 376 -26.21 -7.84 -15.68
N LYS A 377 -25.60 -6.93 -16.43
CA LYS A 377 -24.14 -6.80 -16.58
C LYS A 377 -23.51 -5.87 -15.56
N ARG A 378 -24.27 -5.41 -14.54
CA ARG A 378 -23.67 -4.68 -13.42
C ARG A 378 -22.74 -5.60 -12.63
N PRO A 379 -21.49 -5.17 -12.41
CA PRO A 379 -20.53 -5.98 -11.68
C PRO A 379 -20.93 -6.22 -10.22
N ILE A 380 -20.58 -7.40 -9.72
CA ILE A 380 -20.74 -7.79 -8.32
C ILE A 380 -19.42 -8.35 -7.77
N LEU A 381 -19.27 -8.47 -6.45
CA LEU A 381 -18.02 -8.95 -5.81
C LEU A 381 -17.54 -10.30 -6.36
N ALA A 382 -18.48 -11.20 -6.69
CA ALA A 382 -18.15 -12.50 -7.28
C ALA A 382 -17.42 -12.41 -8.65
N ASP A 383 -17.49 -11.27 -9.35
CA ASP A 383 -16.80 -11.06 -10.63
C ASP A 383 -15.30 -10.80 -10.47
N LEU A 384 -14.84 -10.56 -9.23
CA LEU A 384 -13.43 -10.56 -8.82
C LEU A 384 -12.85 -11.98 -8.63
N ARG A 385 -13.49 -13.02 -9.19
CA ARG A 385 -13.36 -14.45 -8.89
C ARG A 385 -11.95 -15.05 -9.00
N GLU A 386 -11.09 -14.53 -9.85
CA GLU A 386 -9.66 -14.92 -9.88
C GLU A 386 -8.88 -14.28 -8.75
N SER A 387 -9.54 -13.51 -7.89
CA SER A 387 -8.96 -12.66 -6.88
C SER A 387 -9.88 -12.58 -5.64
N GLY A 388 -10.41 -13.71 -5.16
CA GLY A 388 -11.25 -13.76 -3.95
C GLY A 388 -10.57 -13.11 -2.72
N SER A 389 -9.26 -13.06 -2.73
CA SER A 389 -8.45 -12.32 -1.74
C SER A 389 -8.55 -10.80 -1.89
N ILE A 390 -8.76 -10.25 -3.10
CA ILE A 390 -8.96 -8.81 -3.29
C ILE A 390 -10.17 -8.36 -2.46
N GLU A 391 -11.26 -9.13 -2.53
CA GLU A 391 -12.45 -8.84 -1.73
C GLU A 391 -12.16 -8.85 -0.23
N GLN A 392 -11.35 -9.80 0.27
CA GLN A 392 -11.04 -9.90 1.70
C GLN A 392 -10.12 -8.78 2.18
N ASP A 393 -9.07 -8.48 1.43
CA ASP A 393 -8.00 -7.56 1.84
C ASP A 393 -8.36 -6.08 1.63
N ALA A 394 -9.19 -5.76 0.61
CA ALA A 394 -9.61 -4.39 0.33
C ALA A 394 -10.55 -3.83 1.41
N ASP A 395 -10.38 -2.56 1.75
CA ASP A 395 -11.28 -1.84 2.65
C ASP A 395 -12.52 -1.31 1.89
N VAL A 396 -12.31 -0.92 0.62
CA VAL A 396 -13.36 -0.45 -0.28
C VAL A 396 -13.21 -1.17 -1.62
N VAL A 397 -14.32 -1.63 -2.18
CA VAL A 397 -14.39 -2.17 -3.55
C VAL A 397 -15.43 -1.38 -4.33
N MET A 398 -14.97 -0.79 -5.43
CA MET A 398 -15.79 -0.01 -6.35
C MET A 398 -15.74 -0.62 -7.74
N PHE A 399 -16.86 -0.55 -8.46
CA PHE A 399 -16.95 -0.93 -9.86
C PHE A 399 -17.34 0.26 -10.72
N VAL A 400 -16.75 0.32 -11.94
CA VAL A 400 -17.22 1.22 -13.00
C VAL A 400 -18.10 0.44 -13.96
N TYR A 401 -19.28 0.97 -14.19
CA TYR A 401 -20.25 0.39 -15.13
C TYR A 401 -20.80 1.48 -16.05
N ARG A 402 -20.92 1.14 -17.35
CA ARG A 402 -21.52 1.99 -18.37
C ARG A 402 -22.52 1.16 -19.18
N GLU A 403 -23.79 1.47 -18.99
CA GLU A 403 -24.87 0.77 -19.67
C GLU A 403 -24.85 1.05 -21.19
N GLU A 404 -24.58 2.30 -21.57
CA GLU A 404 -24.41 2.75 -22.95
C GLU A 404 -23.49 1.83 -23.75
N TYR A 405 -22.32 1.48 -23.20
CA TYR A 405 -21.33 0.62 -23.86
C TYR A 405 -21.88 -0.76 -24.24
N TYR A 406 -22.71 -1.34 -23.39
CA TYR A 406 -23.35 -2.63 -23.67
C TYR A 406 -24.53 -2.50 -24.66
N LEU A 407 -25.27 -1.41 -24.56
CA LEU A 407 -26.37 -1.12 -25.48
C LEU A 407 -25.89 -0.89 -26.92
N ASP A 408 -24.77 -0.13 -27.07
CA ASP A 408 -24.16 0.09 -28.38
C ASP A 408 -23.68 -1.22 -29.05
N LYS A 409 -23.27 -2.21 -28.24
CA LYS A 409 -22.87 -3.54 -28.74
C LYS A 409 -24.02 -4.51 -28.99
N SER A 410 -25.19 -4.20 -28.49
CA SER A 410 -26.39 -5.08 -28.56
C SER A 410 -27.54 -4.48 -29.34
N GLU A 411 -27.22 -3.69 -30.39
CA GLU A 411 -28.25 -3.17 -31.31
C GLU A 411 -29.10 -4.31 -31.87
N PRO A 412 -30.43 -4.24 -31.72
CA PRO A 412 -31.30 -5.30 -32.18
C PRO A 412 -31.28 -5.44 -33.70
N SER A 413 -31.03 -6.63 -34.21
CA SER A 413 -31.25 -7.01 -35.59
C SER A 413 -32.55 -7.79 -35.69
N GLN A 414 -33.23 -7.72 -36.85
CA GLN A 414 -34.45 -8.49 -37.11
C GLN A 414 -34.11 -10.00 -37.12
N ARG A 415 -34.87 -10.81 -36.40
CA ARG A 415 -34.73 -12.27 -36.36
C ARG A 415 -35.46 -12.90 -37.54
N GLU A 416 -35.03 -14.08 -38.00
CA GLU A 416 -35.57 -14.77 -39.20
C GLU A 416 -37.11 -14.99 -39.16
N ASN A 417 -37.71 -15.13 -37.98
CA ASN A 417 -39.17 -15.36 -37.85
C ASN A 417 -39.87 -14.23 -37.09
N GLU A 418 -39.27 -13.01 -37.03
CA GLU A 418 -39.84 -11.87 -36.32
C GLU A 418 -40.66 -10.99 -37.28
N ASN A 419 -41.89 -10.65 -36.90
CA ASN A 419 -42.67 -9.70 -37.66
C ASN A 419 -42.11 -8.27 -37.46
N GLN A 420 -42.39 -7.39 -38.44
CA GLN A 420 -41.88 -6.02 -38.44
C GLN A 420 -42.34 -5.21 -37.21
N GLU A 421 -43.53 -5.48 -36.71
CA GLU A 421 -44.13 -4.77 -35.58
C GLU A 421 -43.40 -5.09 -34.27
N SER A 422 -43.14 -6.36 -34.00
CA SER A 422 -42.38 -6.82 -32.84
C SER A 422 -40.88 -6.34 -32.87
N PHE A 423 -40.32 -6.34 -34.07
CA PHE A 423 -38.98 -5.77 -34.25
C PHE A 423 -38.93 -4.27 -33.92
N ASN A 424 -39.90 -3.50 -34.44
CA ASN A 424 -39.99 -2.05 -34.19
C ASN A 424 -40.21 -1.74 -32.71
N GLU A 425 -41.08 -2.49 -32.01
CA GLU A 425 -41.25 -2.33 -30.55
C GLU A 425 -39.95 -2.59 -29.78
N ARG A 426 -39.24 -3.66 -30.12
CA ARG A 426 -37.99 -4.03 -29.49
C ARG A 426 -36.87 -3.00 -29.78
N PHE A 427 -36.84 -2.51 -31.02
CA PHE A 427 -35.87 -1.46 -31.42
C PHE A 427 -36.19 -0.14 -30.73
N THR A 428 -37.44 0.27 -30.63
CA THR A 428 -37.82 1.51 -29.92
C THR A 428 -37.47 1.42 -28.44
N LYS A 429 -37.76 0.29 -27.75
CA LYS A 429 -37.40 0.09 -26.36
C LYS A 429 -35.86 0.16 -26.14
N TRP A 430 -35.09 -0.42 -27.07
CA TRP A 430 -33.64 -0.35 -27.03
C TRP A 430 -33.18 1.10 -27.25
N GLN A 431 -33.73 1.82 -28.20
CA GLN A 431 -33.40 3.20 -28.53
C GLN A 431 -33.67 4.14 -27.33
N ASP A 432 -34.85 4.01 -26.71
CA ASP A 432 -35.21 4.79 -25.52
C ASP A 432 -34.24 4.54 -24.36
N ARG A 433 -33.92 3.26 -24.15
CA ARG A 433 -32.95 2.87 -23.10
C ARG A 433 -31.55 3.40 -23.39
N ARG A 434 -31.11 3.32 -24.65
CA ARG A 434 -29.82 3.86 -25.09
C ARG A 434 -29.74 5.37 -24.89
N ASN A 435 -30.76 6.12 -25.30
CA ASN A 435 -30.83 7.57 -25.13
C ASN A 435 -30.83 7.96 -23.63
N SER A 436 -31.51 7.16 -22.80
CA SER A 436 -31.50 7.38 -21.36
C SER A 436 -30.15 7.09 -20.69
N ALA A 437 -29.35 6.19 -21.26
CA ALA A 437 -28.02 5.78 -20.75
C ALA A 437 -26.87 6.63 -21.33
N GLU A 438 -27.16 7.44 -22.37
CA GLU A 438 -26.14 8.21 -23.08
C GLU A 438 -25.34 9.12 -22.13
N GLY A 439 -24.00 9.00 -22.18
CA GLY A 439 -23.08 9.78 -21.37
C GLY A 439 -23.16 9.51 -19.87
N LYS A 440 -23.91 8.50 -19.39
CA LYS A 440 -24.01 8.14 -17.99
C LYS A 440 -23.12 6.96 -17.64
N ALA A 441 -22.56 7.02 -16.45
CA ALA A 441 -21.80 5.94 -15.86
C ALA A 441 -22.19 5.78 -14.37
N GLU A 442 -21.97 4.59 -13.85
CA GLU A 442 -22.22 4.26 -12.45
C GLU A 442 -20.90 3.89 -11.76
N ILE A 443 -20.64 4.46 -10.60
CA ILE A 443 -19.63 3.99 -9.66
C ILE A 443 -20.39 3.22 -8.58
N ILE A 444 -20.22 1.88 -8.57
CA ILE A 444 -20.92 0.97 -7.67
C ILE A 444 -19.99 0.63 -6.52
N ILE A 445 -20.30 1.10 -5.31
CA ILE A 445 -19.55 0.75 -4.08
C ILE A 445 -20.19 -0.52 -3.54
N SER A 446 -19.53 -1.67 -3.76
CA SER A 446 -20.06 -2.98 -3.36
C SER A 446 -19.50 -3.48 -2.03
N LYS A 447 -18.39 -2.89 -1.56
CA LYS A 447 -17.81 -3.13 -0.24
C LYS A 447 -17.28 -1.83 0.33
N GLN A 448 -17.57 -1.58 1.60
CA GLN A 448 -16.96 -0.51 2.40
C GLN A 448 -16.91 -0.97 3.86
N ARG A 449 -15.71 -1.01 4.47
CA ARG A 449 -15.56 -1.48 5.87
C ARG A 449 -16.16 -0.51 6.88
N HIS A 450 -16.12 0.79 6.57
CA HIS A 450 -16.48 1.87 7.51
C HIS A 450 -17.68 2.69 7.07
N GLY A 451 -18.50 2.17 6.16
CA GLY A 451 -19.66 2.90 5.65
C GLY A 451 -20.61 2.04 4.82
N PRO A 452 -21.71 2.61 4.34
CA PRO A 452 -22.70 1.91 3.53
C PRO A 452 -22.23 1.70 2.10
N THR A 453 -22.72 0.64 1.47
CA THR A 453 -22.61 0.43 0.02
C THR A 453 -23.61 1.32 -0.71
N GLY A 454 -23.40 1.54 -2.04
CA GLY A 454 -24.31 2.39 -2.82
C GLY A 454 -23.88 2.53 -4.28
N ILE A 455 -24.68 3.25 -5.03
CA ILE A 455 -24.42 3.55 -6.45
C ILE A 455 -24.39 5.08 -6.61
N ILE A 456 -23.32 5.56 -7.22
CA ILE A 456 -23.13 6.97 -7.54
C ILE A 456 -23.20 7.10 -9.05
N GLN A 457 -24.14 7.91 -9.53
CA GLN A 457 -24.23 8.23 -10.94
C GLN A 457 -23.28 9.39 -11.27
N VAL A 458 -22.55 9.25 -12.37
CA VAL A 458 -21.60 10.24 -12.88
C VAL A 458 -21.80 10.37 -14.40
N GLN A 459 -21.38 11.50 -14.95
CA GLN A 459 -21.33 11.70 -16.39
C GLN A 459 -20.00 11.22 -16.94
N PHE A 460 -19.98 10.60 -18.11
CA PHE A 460 -18.78 10.21 -18.84
C PHE A 460 -18.79 10.76 -20.25
N GLU A 461 -17.77 11.57 -20.56
CA GLU A 461 -17.55 12.12 -21.90
C GLU A 461 -16.44 11.34 -22.61
N ALA A 462 -16.82 10.42 -23.47
CA ALA A 462 -15.88 9.52 -24.15
C ALA A 462 -14.83 10.25 -25.01
N LYS A 463 -15.19 11.37 -25.62
CA LYS A 463 -14.29 12.18 -26.48
C LYS A 463 -13.07 12.70 -25.71
N TYR A 464 -13.28 13.07 -24.44
CA TYR A 464 -12.26 13.65 -23.58
C TYR A 464 -11.76 12.66 -22.51
N THR A 465 -12.29 11.43 -22.51
CA THR A 465 -12.02 10.42 -21.47
C THR A 465 -12.25 10.94 -20.05
N ARG A 466 -13.27 11.77 -19.86
CA ARG A 466 -13.54 12.55 -18.66
C ARG A 466 -14.78 12.05 -17.93
N PHE A 467 -14.63 11.86 -16.61
CA PHE A 467 -15.75 11.71 -15.69
C PHE A 467 -16.05 13.04 -14.99
N MET A 468 -17.33 13.29 -14.73
CA MET A 468 -17.81 14.49 -14.01
C MET A 468 -18.99 14.12 -13.12
N ASP A 469 -19.25 14.94 -12.09
CA ASP A 469 -20.51 14.86 -11.37
C ASP A 469 -21.68 15.13 -12.33
N LEU A 470 -22.78 14.38 -12.16
CA LEU A 470 -24.01 14.72 -12.84
C LEU A 470 -24.49 16.10 -12.35
N ALA A 471 -24.80 16.98 -13.29
CA ALA A 471 -25.44 18.26 -12.95
C ALA A 471 -26.74 17.95 -12.19
N GLN A 472 -26.78 18.34 -10.92
CA GLN A 472 -28.04 18.26 -10.15
C GLN A 472 -29.04 19.20 -10.80
N ASP A 473 -30.18 18.63 -11.18
CA ASP A 473 -31.32 19.40 -11.66
C ASP A 473 -31.88 20.21 -10.46
N ASN A 474 -31.32 21.40 -10.22
CA ASN A 474 -31.66 22.29 -9.11
C ASN A 474 -33.06 22.89 -9.26
N ARG A 475 -34.08 22.11 -9.61
CA ARG A 475 -35.45 22.61 -9.83
C ARG A 475 -36.46 22.23 -8.76
N LEU A 476 -36.05 21.70 -7.63
CA LEU A 476 -36.98 21.56 -6.49
C LEU A 476 -36.26 21.98 -5.20
N PRO A 477 -36.79 22.97 -4.45
CA PRO A 477 -36.32 23.23 -3.10
C PRO A 477 -36.69 22.00 -2.23
N ASP A 478 -35.72 21.54 -1.41
CA ASP A 478 -35.95 20.52 -0.40
C ASP A 478 -37.17 20.91 0.44
N GLN A 479 -38.26 20.16 0.32
CA GLN A 479 -39.35 20.26 1.28
C GLN A 479 -38.82 19.70 2.60
N ILE A 480 -38.61 20.61 3.54
CA ILE A 480 -38.36 20.33 4.95
C ILE A 480 -39.59 19.66 5.53
N TYR A 481 -39.44 18.41 5.96
CA TYR A 481 -40.30 17.78 6.96
C TYR A 481 -39.46 17.34 8.15
#